data_aa07ff9d861494f6d30482b1534b25e5
#
_entry.id   aa07ff9d861494f6d30482b1534b25e5
#
_cell.length_a   1.000
_cell.length_b   1.000
_cell.length_c   1.000
_cell.angle_alpha   90.00
_cell.angle_beta   90.00
_cell.angle_gamma   90.00
#
_symmetry.space_group_name_H-M   'P 1'
#
loop_
_entity.id
_entity.type
_entity.pdbx_description
1 polymer ?
#
loop_
_entity_poly.entity_id
_entity_poly.type
_entity_poly.pdbx_seq_one_letter_code
_entity_poly.pdbx_strand_id
1 'polypeptide(L)'
;MAQRDQPPKRVAQTQKQNSFFGGAAILAAGILIVKLIGMFYKIPLINIIGEAGAADFNNAYNIYAVLLTVSTAGLPVAVSKLVSEANALDRRNQVRRTFRLALVLFLALGLVSFLVMFFRADALAGMMNDSKAAAGIRALAPAVVCVGCLAALRGYSQGHSNMAPTSVSQIIEALCKLVVGLGLAFWLVKQGKDPDVAAAGAITGVTVGTVVALAYMVLDFLLSRGREDIRGTDRPDSAGSILANILKIAVPITLSSSMVGIVTVIDSSLVQGQLQSALDLTEQASRTLYGNYSGALNIYNLPTSLMAAITASVIPAVSAGGTGGGRPGSPARPCASPPCCPSPWGWACSCWAPPSSACCSPS
;
A
#
# COMPACT_ATOMS: atom_id res chain seq x y z
N MET A 1 -37.68 -27.68 26.24
CA MET A 1 -37.17 -27.46 24.86
C MET A 1 -37.24 -25.96 24.58
N ALA A 2 -36.16 -25.24 24.71
CA ALA A 2 -36.11 -23.80 24.48
C ALA A 2 -35.57 -23.58 23.06
N GLN A 3 -36.44 -23.10 22.17
CA GLN A 3 -36.15 -22.71 20.82
C GLN A 3 -35.33 -21.40 20.92
N ARG A 4 -34.02 -21.44 20.59
CA ARG A 4 -33.17 -20.24 20.50
C ARG A 4 -33.67 -19.41 19.32
N ASP A 5 -34.25 -18.27 19.62
CA ASP A 5 -34.61 -17.24 18.63
C ASP A 5 -33.35 -16.81 17.88
N GLN A 6 -33.23 -17.28 16.64
CA GLN A 6 -32.24 -16.73 15.72
C GLN A 6 -32.74 -15.36 15.26
N PRO A 7 -31.93 -14.29 15.36
CA PRO A 7 -32.34 -12.99 14.87
C PRO A 7 -32.65 -13.05 13.37
N PRO A 8 -33.69 -12.34 12.90
CA PRO A 8 -34.12 -12.39 11.51
C PRO A 8 -32.95 -12.00 10.58
N LYS A 9 -32.78 -12.78 9.50
CA LYS A 9 -31.67 -12.69 8.54
C LYS A 9 -31.36 -11.24 8.06
N ARG A 10 -32.36 -10.36 8.02
CA ARG A 10 -32.19 -8.92 7.70
C ARG A 10 -31.38 -8.16 8.74
N VAL A 11 -31.57 -8.42 10.03
CA VAL A 11 -30.84 -7.72 11.12
C VAL A 11 -29.37 -8.13 11.09
N ALA A 12 -29.09 -9.41 10.86
CA ALA A 12 -27.71 -9.92 10.74
C ALA A 12 -26.98 -9.36 9.51
N GLN A 13 -27.66 -9.15 8.39
CA GLN A 13 -27.10 -8.53 7.19
C GLN A 13 -26.77 -7.05 7.40
N THR A 14 -27.67 -6.29 8.03
CA THR A 14 -27.47 -4.86 8.33
C THR A 14 -26.31 -4.67 9.32
N GLN A 15 -26.20 -5.52 10.32
CA GLN A 15 -25.13 -5.47 11.32
C GLN A 15 -23.75 -5.81 10.71
N LYS A 16 -23.69 -6.77 9.79
CA LYS A 16 -22.47 -7.13 9.05
C LYS A 16 -22.04 -6.03 8.07
N GLN A 17 -23.00 -5.35 7.47
CA GLN A 17 -22.76 -4.22 6.57
C GLN A 17 -22.23 -2.99 7.33
N ASN A 18 -22.79 -2.65 8.47
CA ASN A 18 -22.33 -1.56 9.33
C ASN A 18 -20.90 -1.80 9.87
N SER A 19 -20.56 -3.05 10.21
CA SER A 19 -19.22 -3.44 10.62
C SER A 19 -18.18 -3.28 9.50
N PHE A 20 -18.55 -3.60 8.26
CA PHE A 20 -17.67 -3.41 7.10
C PHE A 20 -17.40 -1.93 6.80
N PHE A 21 -18.45 -1.09 6.83
CA PHE A 21 -18.28 0.36 6.62
C PHE A 21 -17.47 1.01 7.74
N GLY A 22 -17.66 0.60 8.99
CA GLY A 22 -16.84 1.03 10.11
C GLY A 22 -15.36 0.65 9.93
N GLY A 23 -15.07 -0.56 9.47
CA GLY A 23 -13.72 -1.01 9.17
C GLY A 23 -13.06 -0.21 8.04
N ALA A 24 -13.78 0.04 6.96
CA ALA A 24 -13.29 0.85 5.85
C ALA A 24 -12.98 2.30 6.26
N ALA A 25 -13.81 2.89 7.11
CA ALA A 25 -13.58 4.23 7.66
C ALA A 25 -12.32 4.29 8.55
N ILE A 26 -12.10 3.27 9.38
CA ILE A 26 -10.88 3.16 10.21
C ILE A 26 -9.64 3.07 9.33
N LEU A 27 -9.67 2.28 8.26
CA LEU A 27 -8.55 2.15 7.34
C LEU A 27 -8.27 3.47 6.61
N ALA A 28 -9.31 4.16 6.14
CA ALA A 28 -9.19 5.44 5.47
C ALA A 28 -8.63 6.53 6.40
N ALA A 29 -9.09 6.59 7.66
CA ALA A 29 -8.54 7.50 8.67
C ALA A 29 -7.06 7.17 8.97
N GLY A 30 -6.71 5.88 9.06
CA GLY A 30 -5.32 5.44 9.22
C GLY A 30 -4.42 5.89 8.06
N ILE A 31 -4.88 5.74 6.82
CA ILE A 31 -4.15 6.21 5.63
C ILE A 31 -3.94 7.73 5.68
N LEU A 32 -4.95 8.51 6.08
CA LEU A 32 -4.84 9.95 6.21
C LEU A 32 -3.76 10.34 7.25
N ILE A 33 -3.78 9.72 8.42
CA ILE A 33 -2.79 9.93 9.47
C ILE A 33 -1.37 9.62 8.96
N VAL A 34 -1.19 8.49 8.27
CA VAL A 34 0.11 8.09 7.69
C VAL A 34 0.59 9.11 6.67
N LYS A 35 -0.29 9.67 5.84
CA LYS A 35 0.05 10.72 4.87
C LYS A 35 0.50 12.01 5.56
N LEU A 36 -0.19 12.42 6.63
CA LEU A 36 0.21 13.57 7.43
C LEU A 36 1.59 13.36 8.09
N ILE A 37 1.81 12.20 8.70
CA ILE A 37 3.12 11.84 9.27
C ILE A 37 4.21 11.87 8.20
N GLY A 38 3.94 11.35 7.00
CA GLY A 38 4.87 11.37 5.87
C GLY A 38 5.24 12.78 5.42
N MET A 39 4.30 13.72 5.46
CA MET A 39 4.55 15.13 5.18
C MET A 39 5.49 15.75 6.23
N PHE A 40 5.17 15.55 7.51
CA PHE A 40 6.01 16.03 8.63
C PHE A 40 7.39 15.36 8.67
N TYR A 41 7.55 14.20 8.06
CA TYR A 41 8.84 13.53 7.91
C TYR A 41 9.72 14.18 6.83
N LYS A 42 9.15 14.46 5.65
CA LYS A 42 9.95 14.88 4.47
C LYS A 42 10.56 16.28 4.60
N ILE A 43 9.82 17.23 5.15
CA ILE A 43 10.28 18.62 5.26
C ILE A 43 11.54 18.73 6.17
N PRO A 44 11.52 18.24 7.43
CA PRO A 44 12.72 18.25 8.27
C PRO A 44 13.85 17.41 7.69
N LEU A 45 13.54 16.29 7.04
CA LEU A 45 14.55 15.43 6.46
C LEU A 45 15.41 16.17 5.44
N ILE A 46 14.79 16.86 4.47
CA ILE A 46 15.52 17.63 3.45
C ILE A 46 16.41 18.69 4.08
N ASN A 47 15.92 19.37 5.11
CA ASN A 47 16.69 20.38 5.84
C ASN A 47 17.90 19.79 6.59
N ILE A 48 17.82 18.53 7.02
CA ILE A 48 18.89 17.84 7.75
C ILE A 48 19.96 17.29 6.80
N ILE A 49 19.54 16.55 5.75
CA ILE A 49 20.47 15.85 4.84
C ILE A 49 20.90 16.68 3.64
N GLY A 50 20.28 17.84 3.42
CA GLY A 50 20.53 18.71 2.28
C GLY A 50 19.99 18.15 0.97
N GLU A 51 20.21 18.89 -0.12
CA GLU A 51 19.66 18.60 -1.45
C GLU A 51 20.24 17.32 -2.07
N ALA A 52 21.56 17.14 -1.97
CA ALA A 52 22.23 15.95 -2.50
C ALA A 52 21.81 14.69 -1.74
N GLY A 53 21.75 14.73 -0.41
CA GLY A 53 21.26 13.60 0.39
C GLY A 53 19.77 13.30 0.13
N ALA A 54 18.97 14.33 -0.20
CA ALA A 54 17.57 14.12 -0.60
C ALA A 54 17.46 13.39 -1.94
N ALA A 55 18.36 13.62 -2.88
CA ALA A 55 18.45 12.87 -4.13
C ALA A 55 18.74 11.40 -3.86
N ASP A 56 19.80 11.11 -3.08
CA ASP A 56 20.20 9.74 -2.71
C ASP A 56 19.06 8.98 -2.02
N PHE A 57 18.39 9.67 -1.08
CA PHE A 57 17.22 9.12 -0.38
C PHE A 57 16.10 8.79 -1.37
N ASN A 58 15.73 9.73 -2.25
CA ASN A 58 14.62 9.52 -3.18
C ASN A 58 14.96 8.46 -4.23
N ASN A 59 16.17 8.40 -4.76
CA ASN A 59 16.62 7.39 -5.70
C ASN A 59 16.56 5.99 -5.09
N ALA A 60 17.12 5.81 -3.89
CA ALA A 60 17.04 4.54 -3.18
C ALA A 60 15.59 4.14 -2.88
N TYR A 61 14.76 5.10 -2.45
CA TYR A 61 13.36 4.86 -2.15
C TYR A 61 12.52 4.54 -3.39
N ASN A 62 12.80 5.13 -4.56
CA ASN A 62 12.12 4.84 -5.82
C ASN A 62 12.37 3.39 -6.26
N ILE A 63 13.62 2.91 -6.22
CA ILE A 63 13.95 1.51 -6.51
C ILE A 63 13.21 0.57 -5.55
N TYR A 64 13.27 0.87 -4.24
CA TYR A 64 12.55 0.11 -3.23
C TYR A 64 11.04 0.09 -3.50
N ALA A 65 10.43 1.23 -3.81
CA ALA A 65 8.99 1.34 -4.04
C ALA A 65 8.52 0.51 -5.25
N VAL A 66 9.31 0.45 -6.32
CA VAL A 66 9.00 -0.41 -7.49
C VAL A 66 9.05 -1.87 -7.10
N LEU A 67 10.16 -2.34 -6.50
CA LEU A 67 10.31 -3.73 -6.10
C LEU A 67 9.28 -4.14 -5.05
N LEU A 68 8.97 -3.24 -4.12
CA LEU A 68 7.91 -3.42 -3.14
C LEU A 68 6.55 -3.59 -3.83
N THR A 69 6.21 -2.70 -4.75
CA THR A 69 4.93 -2.74 -5.47
C THR A 69 4.80 -4.02 -6.29
N VAL A 70 5.84 -4.41 -7.02
CA VAL A 70 5.88 -5.68 -7.78
C VAL A 70 5.67 -6.88 -6.84
N SER A 71 6.26 -6.83 -5.65
CA SER A 71 6.21 -7.95 -4.71
C SER A 71 4.92 -8.01 -3.88
N THR A 72 4.20 -6.88 -3.70
CA THR A 72 3.15 -6.82 -2.67
C THR A 72 1.84 -6.17 -3.08
N ALA A 73 1.75 -5.41 -4.19
CA ALA A 73 0.57 -4.56 -4.44
C ALA A 73 -0.76 -5.34 -4.59
N GLY A 74 -0.80 -6.38 -5.40
CA GLY A 74 -2.02 -7.15 -5.67
C GLY A 74 -2.29 -8.26 -4.67
N LEU A 75 -1.26 -8.70 -3.97
CA LEU A 75 -1.31 -9.91 -3.16
C LEU A 75 -2.18 -9.76 -1.90
N PRO A 76 -2.13 -8.68 -1.08
CA PRO A 76 -3.01 -8.51 0.07
C PRO A 76 -4.48 -8.48 -0.32
N VAL A 77 -4.80 -7.88 -1.47
CA VAL A 77 -6.17 -7.82 -2.01
C VAL A 77 -6.67 -9.23 -2.37
N ALA A 78 -5.82 -10.03 -3.04
CA ALA A 78 -6.15 -11.41 -3.38
C ALA A 78 -6.38 -12.27 -2.13
N VAL A 79 -5.49 -12.16 -1.13
CA VAL A 79 -5.62 -12.89 0.13
C VAL A 79 -6.88 -12.47 0.89
N SER A 80 -7.11 -11.17 1.02
CA SER A 80 -8.31 -10.64 1.69
C SER A 80 -9.59 -11.14 1.04
N LYS A 81 -9.66 -11.15 -0.30
CA LYS A 81 -10.81 -11.68 -1.03
C LYS A 81 -11.02 -13.17 -0.77
N LEU A 82 -10.00 -14.01 -0.98
CA LEU A 82 -10.11 -15.45 -0.81
C LEU A 82 -10.39 -15.87 0.65
N VAL A 83 -9.81 -15.17 1.62
CA VAL A 83 -10.10 -15.38 3.04
C VAL A 83 -11.54 -14.97 3.37
N SER A 84 -12.01 -13.84 2.85
CA SER A 84 -13.39 -13.38 3.07
C SER A 84 -14.42 -14.35 2.46
N GLU A 85 -14.16 -14.85 1.24
CA GLU A 85 -15.03 -15.85 0.58
C GLU A 85 -15.06 -17.15 1.38
N ALA A 86 -13.92 -17.66 1.82
CA ALA A 86 -13.83 -18.88 2.62
C ALA A 86 -14.50 -18.72 4.00
N ASN A 87 -14.34 -17.56 4.64
CA ASN A 87 -15.04 -17.22 5.89
C ASN A 87 -16.57 -17.15 5.74
N ALA A 88 -17.04 -16.58 4.62
CA ALA A 88 -18.48 -16.52 4.34
C ALA A 88 -19.13 -17.91 4.20
N LEU A 89 -18.33 -18.91 3.79
CA LEU A 89 -18.73 -20.31 3.63
C LEU A 89 -18.37 -21.19 4.85
N ASP A 90 -17.90 -20.59 5.95
CA ASP A 90 -17.38 -21.27 7.17
C ASP A 90 -16.29 -22.33 6.90
N ARG A 91 -15.48 -22.13 5.82
CA ARG A 91 -14.38 -23.02 5.39
C ARG A 91 -13.08 -22.67 6.10
N ARG A 92 -12.96 -23.00 7.36
CA ARG A 92 -11.81 -22.58 8.22
C ARG A 92 -10.48 -23.21 7.81
N ASN A 93 -10.47 -24.48 7.36
CA ASN A 93 -9.25 -25.11 6.86
C ASN A 93 -8.77 -24.47 5.55
N GLN A 94 -9.72 -24.04 4.69
CA GLN A 94 -9.43 -23.28 3.48
C GLN A 94 -8.75 -21.94 3.82
N VAL A 95 -9.27 -21.18 4.78
CA VAL A 95 -8.69 -19.92 5.26
C VAL A 95 -7.23 -20.12 5.68
N ARG A 96 -6.97 -21.13 6.51
CA ARG A 96 -5.61 -21.45 6.98
C ARG A 96 -4.67 -21.83 5.84
N ARG A 97 -5.14 -22.66 4.93
CA ARG A 97 -4.33 -23.11 3.80
C ARG A 97 -4.00 -21.94 2.88
N THR A 98 -4.99 -21.10 2.57
CA THR A 98 -4.81 -19.88 1.79
C THR A 98 -3.79 -18.95 2.43
N PHE A 99 -3.90 -18.69 3.75
CA PHE A 99 -2.95 -17.84 4.47
C PHE A 99 -1.52 -18.40 4.45
N ARG A 100 -1.33 -19.71 4.71
CA ARG A 100 0.00 -20.34 4.69
C ARG A 100 0.64 -20.25 3.30
N LEU A 101 -0.11 -20.57 2.25
CA LEU A 101 0.39 -20.50 0.87
C LEU A 101 0.71 -19.06 0.47
N ALA A 102 -0.14 -18.11 0.86
CA ALA A 102 0.12 -16.70 0.66
C ALA A 102 1.41 -16.25 1.37
N LEU A 103 1.58 -16.62 2.66
CA LEU A 103 2.77 -16.24 3.43
C LEU A 103 4.06 -16.78 2.78
N VAL A 104 4.05 -18.05 2.32
CA VAL A 104 5.19 -18.64 1.61
C VAL A 104 5.48 -17.92 0.30
N LEU A 105 4.44 -17.61 -0.48
CA LEU A 105 4.57 -16.87 -1.73
C LEU A 105 5.15 -15.48 -1.51
N PHE A 106 4.63 -14.73 -0.55
CA PHE A 106 5.10 -13.39 -0.22
C PHE A 106 6.54 -13.39 0.30
N LEU A 107 6.86 -14.37 1.16
CA LEU A 107 8.22 -14.53 1.66
C LEU A 107 9.19 -14.84 0.51
N ALA A 108 8.82 -15.72 -0.41
CA ALA A 108 9.65 -16.06 -1.57
C ALA A 108 9.88 -14.83 -2.48
N LEU A 109 8.81 -14.08 -2.81
CA LEU A 109 8.93 -12.85 -3.61
C LEU A 109 9.74 -11.77 -2.89
N GLY A 110 9.50 -11.58 -1.60
CA GLY A 110 10.27 -10.66 -0.77
C GLY A 110 11.76 -11.03 -0.69
N LEU A 111 12.08 -12.33 -0.58
CA LEU A 111 13.45 -12.83 -0.59
C LEU A 111 14.15 -12.61 -1.93
N VAL A 112 13.46 -12.86 -3.04
CA VAL A 112 14.00 -12.58 -4.38
C VAL A 112 14.30 -11.09 -4.53
N SER A 113 13.36 -10.22 -4.14
CA SER A 113 13.56 -8.77 -4.19
C SER A 113 14.68 -8.30 -3.26
N PHE A 114 14.81 -8.90 -2.07
CA PHE A 114 15.95 -8.67 -1.18
C PHE A 114 17.28 -9.01 -1.83
N LEU A 115 17.39 -10.21 -2.42
CA LEU A 115 18.62 -10.65 -3.09
C LEU A 115 18.99 -9.70 -4.24
N VAL A 116 18.01 -9.29 -5.04
CA VAL A 116 18.23 -8.31 -6.11
C VAL A 116 18.72 -6.99 -5.55
N MET A 117 18.04 -6.40 -4.55
CA MET A 117 18.44 -5.12 -3.95
C MET A 117 19.80 -5.19 -3.26
N PHE A 118 20.10 -6.28 -2.55
CA PHE A 118 21.33 -6.38 -1.77
C PHE A 118 22.56 -6.62 -2.64
N PHE A 119 22.48 -7.60 -3.56
CA PHE A 119 23.64 -8.00 -4.39
C PHE A 119 23.81 -7.14 -5.64
N ARG A 120 22.75 -6.51 -6.14
CA ARG A 120 22.79 -5.66 -7.34
C ARG A 120 22.61 -4.18 -7.02
N ALA A 121 22.82 -3.77 -5.77
CA ALA A 121 22.64 -2.39 -5.32
C ALA A 121 23.42 -1.39 -6.18
N ASP A 122 24.67 -1.67 -6.51
CA ASP A 122 25.51 -0.78 -7.31
C ASP A 122 25.00 -0.65 -8.75
N ALA A 123 24.54 -1.76 -9.35
CA ALA A 123 23.94 -1.74 -10.68
C ALA A 123 22.62 -0.96 -10.70
N LEU A 124 21.79 -1.10 -9.65
CA LEU A 124 20.53 -0.36 -9.51
C LEU A 124 20.77 1.13 -9.31
N ALA A 125 21.78 1.49 -8.50
CA ALA A 125 22.21 2.88 -8.32
C ALA A 125 22.76 3.47 -9.62
N GLY A 126 23.55 2.70 -10.37
CA GLY A 126 24.04 3.09 -11.70
C GLY A 126 22.92 3.37 -12.71
N MET A 127 21.81 2.61 -12.67
CA MET A 127 20.63 2.90 -13.51
C MET A 127 19.98 4.25 -13.21
N MET A 128 20.18 4.79 -11.99
CA MET A 128 19.68 6.11 -11.60
C MET A 128 20.70 7.22 -11.83
N ASN A 129 21.88 6.91 -12.39
CA ASN A 129 23.02 7.82 -12.52
C ASN A 129 23.43 8.47 -11.18
N ASP A 130 23.35 7.70 -10.10
CA ASP A 130 23.63 8.12 -8.72
C ASP A 130 24.31 6.97 -7.96
N SER A 131 25.64 6.97 -7.98
CA SER A 131 26.45 5.91 -7.34
C SER A 131 26.28 5.86 -5.81
N LYS A 132 25.93 6.99 -5.19
CA LYS A 132 25.80 7.13 -3.74
C LYS A 132 24.50 6.53 -3.20
N ALA A 133 23.46 6.38 -4.02
CA ALA A 133 22.20 5.73 -3.63
C ALA A 133 22.36 4.25 -3.26
N ALA A 134 23.47 3.59 -3.65
CA ALA A 134 23.70 2.17 -3.39
C ALA A 134 23.65 1.80 -1.90
N ALA A 135 24.19 2.65 -1.02
CA ALA A 135 24.15 2.44 0.42
C ALA A 135 22.69 2.43 0.95
N GLY A 136 21.87 3.36 0.47
CA GLY A 136 20.44 3.43 0.79
C GLY A 136 19.67 2.22 0.28
N ILE A 137 19.96 1.76 -0.95
CA ILE A 137 19.32 0.56 -1.53
C ILE A 137 19.62 -0.68 -0.69
N ARG A 138 20.88 -0.87 -0.26
CA ARG A 138 21.26 -1.98 0.64
C ARG A 138 20.56 -1.89 2.01
N ALA A 139 20.43 -0.70 2.56
CA ALA A 139 19.77 -0.47 3.85
C ALA A 139 18.25 -0.77 3.80
N LEU A 140 17.60 -0.60 2.62
CA LEU A 140 16.19 -0.93 2.40
C LEU A 140 15.94 -2.41 2.09
N ALA A 141 16.96 -3.13 1.63
CA ALA A 141 16.77 -4.51 1.19
C ALA A 141 16.09 -5.41 2.23
N PRO A 142 16.45 -5.41 3.54
CA PRO A 142 15.76 -6.22 4.54
C PRO A 142 14.28 -5.85 4.73
N ALA A 143 13.93 -4.58 4.52
CA ALA A 143 12.55 -4.12 4.65
C ALA A 143 11.60 -4.84 3.69
N VAL A 144 12.03 -5.15 2.46
CA VAL A 144 11.17 -5.80 1.44
C VAL A 144 10.69 -7.17 1.90
N VAL A 145 11.55 -7.95 2.55
CA VAL A 145 11.17 -9.27 3.11
C VAL A 145 10.13 -9.09 4.22
N CYS A 146 10.38 -8.14 5.13
CA CYS A 146 9.46 -7.86 6.22
C CYS A 146 8.10 -7.36 5.74
N VAL A 147 8.09 -6.50 4.71
CA VAL A 147 6.83 -6.01 4.10
C VAL A 147 6.07 -7.14 3.42
N GLY A 148 6.74 -8.10 2.79
CA GLY A 148 6.09 -9.30 2.25
C GLY A 148 5.27 -10.03 3.33
N CYS A 149 5.90 -10.37 4.46
CA CYS A 149 5.21 -11.01 5.59
C CYS A 149 4.09 -10.13 6.15
N LEU A 150 4.35 -8.82 6.29
CA LEU A 150 3.39 -7.84 6.79
C LEU A 150 2.15 -7.76 5.88
N ALA A 151 2.35 -7.79 4.56
CA ALA A 151 1.29 -7.77 3.56
C ALA A 151 0.37 -9.01 3.66
N ALA A 152 0.94 -10.20 3.92
CA ALA A 152 0.16 -11.42 4.15
C ALA A 152 -0.72 -11.32 5.39
N LEU A 153 -0.18 -10.82 6.51
CA LEU A 153 -0.90 -10.63 7.76
C LEU A 153 -2.00 -9.55 7.63
N ARG A 154 -1.70 -8.44 6.95
CA ARG A 154 -2.69 -7.39 6.65
C ARG A 154 -3.83 -7.94 5.78
N GLY A 155 -3.52 -8.68 4.72
CA GLY A 155 -4.52 -9.34 3.87
C GLY A 155 -5.40 -10.33 4.64
N TYR A 156 -4.81 -11.09 5.56
CA TYR A 156 -5.55 -12.00 6.44
C TYR A 156 -6.51 -11.25 7.36
N SER A 157 -6.07 -10.22 8.07
CA SER A 157 -6.91 -9.40 8.96
C SER A 157 -8.04 -8.71 8.22
N GLN A 158 -7.76 -8.15 7.04
CA GLN A 158 -8.77 -7.53 6.17
C GLN A 158 -9.80 -8.56 5.67
N GLY A 159 -9.37 -9.79 5.35
CA GLY A 159 -10.26 -10.88 4.96
C GLY A 159 -11.22 -11.33 6.08
N HIS A 160 -10.87 -11.06 7.33
CA HIS A 160 -11.75 -11.22 8.50
C HIS A 160 -12.59 -9.97 8.80
N SER A 161 -12.62 -8.99 7.90
CA SER A 161 -13.28 -7.69 8.09
C SER A 161 -12.75 -6.88 9.27
N ASN A 162 -11.55 -7.22 9.78
CA ASN A 162 -10.87 -6.48 10.83
C ASN A 162 -9.79 -5.57 10.23
N MET A 163 -10.13 -4.30 10.02
CA MET A 163 -9.23 -3.32 9.41
C MET A 163 -8.33 -2.61 10.42
N ALA A 164 -8.66 -2.70 11.72
CA ALA A 164 -7.96 -1.98 12.77
C ALA A 164 -6.46 -2.36 12.88
N PRO A 165 -6.05 -3.66 12.90
CA PRO A 165 -4.64 -4.01 12.96
C PRO A 165 -3.85 -3.50 11.77
N THR A 166 -4.45 -3.49 10.56
CA THR A 166 -3.83 -2.92 9.36
C THR A 166 -3.53 -1.44 9.54
N SER A 167 -4.53 -0.65 9.98
CA SER A 167 -4.36 0.80 10.18
C SER A 167 -3.32 1.10 11.26
N VAL A 168 -3.38 0.41 12.41
CA VAL A 168 -2.43 0.60 13.50
C VAL A 168 -1.01 0.25 13.07
N SER A 169 -0.81 -0.87 12.34
CA SER A 169 0.51 -1.26 11.85
C SER A 169 1.11 -0.22 10.89
N GLN A 170 0.30 0.42 10.04
CA GLN A 170 0.74 1.48 9.14
C GLN A 170 1.13 2.76 9.90
N ILE A 171 0.38 3.12 10.93
CA ILE A 171 0.70 4.27 11.78
C ILE A 171 2.01 4.02 12.55
N ILE A 172 2.18 2.83 13.13
CA ILE A 172 3.43 2.43 13.81
C ILE A 172 4.61 2.53 12.86
N GLU A 173 4.49 1.98 11.66
CA GLU A 173 5.52 2.04 10.62
C GLU A 173 5.92 3.50 10.29
N ALA A 174 4.92 4.37 10.10
CA ALA A 174 5.14 5.78 9.79
C ALA A 174 5.77 6.55 10.97
N LEU A 175 5.34 6.30 12.20
CA LEU A 175 5.91 6.92 13.40
C LEU A 175 7.35 6.46 13.66
N CYS A 176 7.64 5.18 13.52
CA CYS A 176 9.02 4.67 13.65
C CYS A 176 9.92 5.27 12.57
N LYS A 177 9.44 5.36 11.32
CA LYS A 177 10.16 6.03 10.24
C LYS A 177 10.45 7.49 10.58
N LEU A 178 9.48 8.21 11.13
CA LEU A 178 9.64 9.60 11.55
C LEU A 178 10.71 9.71 12.66
N VAL A 179 10.53 8.97 13.75
CA VAL A 179 11.39 9.11 14.95
C VAL A 179 12.79 8.57 14.70
N VAL A 180 12.89 7.32 14.22
CA VAL A 180 14.18 6.64 14.03
C VAL A 180 14.89 7.21 12.81
N GLY A 181 14.19 7.45 11.70
CA GLY A 181 14.78 7.97 10.47
C GLY A 181 15.34 9.39 10.64
N LEU A 182 14.53 10.32 11.19
CA LEU A 182 15.03 11.68 11.45
C LEU A 182 16.09 11.68 12.57
N GLY A 183 15.91 10.87 13.61
CA GLY A 183 16.87 10.77 14.71
C GLY A 183 18.25 10.32 14.24
N LEU A 184 18.31 9.26 13.40
CA LEU A 184 19.56 8.76 12.85
C LEU A 184 20.19 9.75 11.86
N ALA A 185 19.37 10.36 10.97
CA ALA A 185 19.87 11.37 10.03
C ALA A 185 20.50 12.55 10.79
N PHE A 186 19.80 13.10 11.77
CA PHE A 186 20.29 14.21 12.59
C PHE A 186 21.57 13.85 13.36
N TRP A 187 21.61 12.65 13.96
CA TRP A 187 22.79 12.19 14.71
C TRP A 187 24.01 12.02 13.80
N LEU A 188 23.85 11.46 12.59
CA LEU A 188 24.94 11.28 11.63
C LEU A 188 25.47 12.61 11.10
N VAL A 189 24.59 13.56 10.76
CA VAL A 189 24.99 14.92 10.34
C VAL A 189 25.73 15.64 11.46
N LYS A 190 25.28 15.51 12.72
CA LYS A 190 25.96 16.10 13.87
C LYS A 190 27.36 15.50 14.10
N GLN A 191 27.60 14.25 13.69
CA GLN A 191 28.93 13.63 13.70
C GLN A 191 29.83 14.06 12.51
N GLY A 192 29.35 14.94 11.63
CA GLY A 192 30.12 15.38 10.46
C GLY A 192 30.22 14.32 9.35
N LYS A 193 29.27 13.36 9.30
CA LYS A 193 29.23 12.38 8.23
C LYS A 193 28.66 12.98 6.96
N ASP A 194 29.06 12.41 5.80
CA ASP A 194 28.60 12.85 4.50
C ASP A 194 27.07 12.73 4.33
N PRO A 195 26.45 13.57 3.47
CA PRO A 195 25.01 13.56 3.23
C PRO A 195 24.44 12.20 2.77
N ASP A 196 25.21 11.43 2.00
CA ASP A 196 24.85 10.08 1.54
C ASP A 196 24.72 9.09 2.72
N VAL A 197 25.65 9.16 3.70
CA VAL A 197 25.58 8.35 4.91
C VAL A 197 24.39 8.74 5.77
N ALA A 198 24.10 10.05 5.88
CA ALA A 198 22.95 10.54 6.61
C ALA A 198 21.63 10.14 5.94
N ALA A 199 21.57 10.14 4.60
CA ALA A 199 20.44 9.65 3.82
C ALA A 199 20.22 8.14 4.04
N ALA A 200 21.29 7.33 4.01
CA ALA A 200 21.20 5.91 4.35
C ALA A 200 20.74 5.68 5.80
N GLY A 201 21.15 6.53 6.74
CA GLY A 201 20.66 6.54 8.12
C GLY A 201 19.17 6.83 8.21
N ALA A 202 18.66 7.83 7.49
CA ALA A 202 17.22 8.09 7.40
C ALA A 202 16.44 6.90 6.84
N ILE A 203 17.00 6.22 5.85
CA ILE A 203 16.45 5.03 5.20
C ILE A 203 16.35 3.85 6.17
N THR A 204 17.33 3.65 7.07
CA THR A 204 17.25 2.57 8.07
C THR A 204 16.03 2.72 8.98
N GLY A 205 15.54 3.95 9.19
CA GLY A 205 14.28 4.21 9.89
C GLY A 205 13.06 3.55 9.23
N VAL A 206 13.06 3.41 7.90
CA VAL A 206 12.01 2.69 7.17
C VAL A 206 12.08 1.20 7.50
N THR A 207 13.28 0.62 7.46
CA THR A 207 13.50 -0.79 7.76
C THR A 207 13.10 -1.12 9.20
N VAL A 208 13.53 -0.31 10.17
CA VAL A 208 13.15 -0.46 11.58
C VAL A 208 11.64 -0.34 11.75
N GLY A 209 11.01 0.67 11.13
CA GLY A 209 9.57 0.86 11.18
C GLY A 209 8.79 -0.35 10.67
N THR A 210 9.25 -0.94 9.57
CA THR A 210 8.63 -2.14 9.00
C THR A 210 8.79 -3.36 9.90
N VAL A 211 9.96 -3.55 10.52
CA VAL A 211 10.20 -4.64 11.49
C VAL A 211 9.29 -4.51 12.70
N VAL A 212 9.16 -3.30 13.27
CA VAL A 212 8.29 -3.04 14.41
C VAL A 212 6.82 -3.26 14.06
N ALA A 213 6.39 -2.80 12.88
CA ALA A 213 5.03 -3.03 12.38
C ALA A 213 4.76 -4.53 12.17
N LEU A 214 5.74 -5.28 11.66
CA LEU A 214 5.64 -6.73 11.51
C LEU A 214 5.52 -7.42 12.86
N ALA A 215 6.34 -7.03 13.85
CA ALA A 215 6.27 -7.57 15.21
C ALA A 215 4.89 -7.33 15.83
N TYR A 216 4.34 -6.12 15.68
CA TYR A 216 2.97 -5.80 16.11
C TYR A 216 1.92 -6.71 15.46
N MET A 217 1.99 -6.89 14.13
CA MET A 217 1.02 -7.72 13.39
C MET A 217 1.14 -9.20 13.75
N VAL A 218 2.35 -9.70 13.98
CA VAL A 218 2.58 -11.07 14.45
C VAL A 218 2.00 -11.25 15.84
N LEU A 219 2.23 -10.29 16.74
CA LEU A 219 1.68 -10.34 18.09
C LEU A 219 0.14 -10.33 18.09
N ASP A 220 -0.47 -9.42 17.32
CA ASP A 220 -1.92 -9.37 17.14
C ASP A 220 -2.48 -10.70 16.58
N PHE A 221 -1.81 -11.25 15.58
CA PHE A 221 -2.19 -12.55 15.00
C PHE A 221 -2.11 -13.69 16.02
N LEU A 222 -1.05 -13.75 16.84
CA LEU A 222 -0.89 -14.78 17.85
C LEU A 222 -1.93 -14.66 18.98
N LEU A 223 -2.21 -13.43 19.42
CA LEU A 223 -3.22 -13.16 20.44
C LEU A 223 -4.66 -13.44 19.94
N SER A 224 -4.94 -13.09 18.70
CA SER A 224 -6.26 -13.34 18.09
C SER A 224 -6.51 -14.83 17.81
N ARG A 225 -5.46 -15.58 17.46
CA ARG A 225 -5.54 -17.01 17.15
C ARG A 225 -5.98 -17.88 18.33
N GLY A 226 -5.73 -17.43 19.56
CA GLY A 226 -6.22 -18.11 20.78
C GLY A 226 -7.74 -18.02 20.99
N ARG A 227 -8.42 -17.14 20.23
CA ARG A 227 -9.87 -16.92 20.34
C ARG A 227 -10.69 -17.64 19.25
N GLU A 228 -10.05 -18.11 18.19
CA GLU A 228 -10.72 -18.82 17.10
C GLU A 228 -10.67 -20.32 17.31
N ASP A 229 -11.85 -20.96 17.28
CA ASP A 229 -11.98 -22.43 17.32
C ASP A 229 -11.23 -23.06 16.14
N ILE A 230 -10.25 -23.91 16.47
CA ILE A 230 -9.13 -24.22 15.56
C ILE A 230 -9.48 -25.29 14.51
N ARG A 231 -10.60 -25.98 14.58
CA ARG A 231 -10.90 -27.14 13.73
C ARG A 231 -12.10 -26.90 12.85
N GLY A 232 -11.86 -26.72 11.55
CA GLY A 232 -12.86 -26.84 10.51
C GLY A 232 -13.00 -28.31 10.06
N THR A 233 -14.18 -28.68 9.62
CA THR A 233 -14.48 -30.00 9.02
C THR A 233 -14.36 -29.96 7.49
N ASP A 234 -14.11 -28.77 6.92
CA ASP A 234 -14.02 -28.55 5.48
C ASP A 234 -12.75 -29.18 4.87
N ARG A 235 -12.89 -29.66 3.64
CA ARG A 235 -11.74 -30.08 2.82
C ARG A 235 -11.21 -28.87 2.03
N PRO A 236 -9.97 -28.43 2.28
CA PRO A 236 -9.42 -27.31 1.55
C PRO A 236 -9.08 -27.69 0.12
N ASP A 237 -9.19 -26.73 -0.80
CA ASP A 237 -8.83 -26.88 -2.20
C ASP A 237 -7.34 -27.23 -2.36
N SER A 238 -6.93 -27.74 -3.52
CA SER A 238 -5.51 -28.06 -3.79
C SER A 238 -4.63 -26.80 -3.71
N ALA A 239 -3.38 -26.97 -3.31
CA ALA A 239 -2.43 -25.85 -3.20
C ALA A 239 -2.25 -25.12 -4.54
N GLY A 240 -2.22 -25.87 -5.66
CA GLY A 240 -2.10 -25.29 -7.00
C GLY A 240 -3.30 -24.42 -7.37
N SER A 241 -4.52 -24.86 -7.04
CA SER A 241 -5.74 -24.08 -7.31
C SER A 241 -5.77 -22.78 -6.49
N ILE A 242 -5.41 -22.85 -5.21
CA ILE A 242 -5.36 -21.66 -4.35
C ILE A 242 -4.32 -20.68 -4.88
N LEU A 243 -3.12 -21.14 -5.23
CA LEU A 243 -2.04 -20.32 -5.76
C LEU A 243 -2.43 -19.69 -7.10
N ALA A 244 -3.04 -20.47 -8.00
CA ALA A 244 -3.55 -19.95 -9.28
C ALA A 244 -4.60 -18.85 -9.07
N ASN A 245 -5.52 -19.01 -8.11
CA ASN A 245 -6.51 -18.00 -7.78
C ASN A 245 -5.89 -16.73 -7.18
N ILE A 246 -4.88 -16.88 -6.31
CA ILE A 246 -4.12 -15.73 -5.78
C ILE A 246 -3.47 -14.97 -6.93
N LEU A 247 -2.74 -15.66 -7.82
CA LEU A 247 -2.01 -15.02 -8.93
C LEU A 247 -2.97 -14.40 -9.94
N LYS A 248 -4.08 -15.05 -10.26
CA LYS A 248 -5.09 -14.52 -11.18
C LYS A 248 -5.67 -13.17 -10.73
N ILE A 249 -5.78 -12.95 -9.42
CA ILE A 249 -6.26 -11.68 -8.86
C ILE A 249 -5.09 -10.70 -8.69
N ALA A 250 -3.96 -11.17 -8.18
CA ALA A 250 -2.83 -10.33 -7.82
C ALA A 250 -2.11 -9.74 -9.03
N VAL A 251 -1.87 -10.54 -10.09
CA VAL A 251 -1.05 -10.13 -11.23
C VAL A 251 -1.60 -8.88 -11.95
N PRO A 252 -2.91 -8.81 -12.32
CA PRO A 252 -3.44 -7.61 -12.97
C PRO A 252 -3.32 -6.36 -12.09
N ILE A 253 -3.57 -6.49 -10.79
CA ILE A 253 -3.48 -5.38 -9.83
C ILE A 253 -2.03 -4.93 -9.69
N THR A 254 -1.11 -5.87 -9.57
CA THR A 254 0.33 -5.58 -9.45
C THR A 254 0.86 -4.90 -10.71
N LEU A 255 0.51 -5.39 -11.91
CA LEU A 255 0.92 -4.77 -13.16
C LEU A 255 0.44 -3.32 -13.26
N SER A 256 -0.84 -3.08 -12.98
CA SER A 256 -1.41 -1.73 -12.98
C SER A 256 -0.73 -0.80 -11.97
N SER A 257 -0.48 -1.28 -10.75
CA SER A 257 0.16 -0.49 -9.69
C SER A 257 1.65 -0.24 -9.95
N SER A 258 2.34 -1.17 -10.60
CA SER A 258 3.78 -1.06 -10.88
C SER A 258 4.10 -0.02 -11.97
N MET A 259 3.16 0.25 -12.88
CA MET A 259 3.37 1.23 -13.96
C MET A 259 3.77 2.61 -13.44
N VAL A 260 3.11 3.09 -12.39
CA VAL A 260 3.42 4.40 -11.79
C VAL A 260 4.84 4.41 -11.21
N GLY A 261 5.22 3.35 -10.50
CA GLY A 261 6.57 3.23 -9.94
C GLY A 261 7.66 3.15 -11.02
N ILE A 262 7.42 2.38 -12.08
CA ILE A 262 8.34 2.27 -13.21
C ILE A 262 8.53 3.62 -13.90
N VAL A 263 7.46 4.36 -14.15
CA VAL A 263 7.53 5.72 -14.73
C VAL A 263 8.36 6.64 -13.84
N THR A 264 8.20 6.58 -12.52
CA THR A 264 8.99 7.41 -11.59
C THR A 264 10.49 7.07 -11.65
N VAL A 265 10.85 5.79 -11.79
CA VAL A 265 12.26 5.36 -11.94
C VAL A 265 12.83 5.84 -13.27
N ILE A 266 12.07 5.70 -14.36
CA ILE A 266 12.48 6.19 -15.69
C ILE A 266 12.67 7.70 -15.66
N ASP A 267 11.73 8.46 -15.11
CA ASP A 267 11.82 9.91 -14.96
C ASP A 267 13.09 10.33 -14.20
N SER A 268 13.33 9.71 -13.05
CA SER A 268 14.52 9.97 -12.24
C SER A 268 15.83 9.69 -13.01
N SER A 269 15.89 8.56 -13.72
CA SER A 269 17.05 8.18 -14.53
C SER A 269 17.27 9.12 -15.71
N LEU A 270 16.20 9.50 -16.41
CA LEU A 270 16.28 10.42 -17.56
C LEU A 270 16.71 11.82 -17.14
N VAL A 271 16.12 12.37 -16.07
CA VAL A 271 16.46 13.71 -15.59
C VAL A 271 17.94 13.76 -15.20
N GLN A 272 18.42 12.84 -14.39
CA GLN A 272 19.82 12.84 -13.96
C GLN A 272 20.77 12.52 -15.11
N GLY A 273 20.40 11.59 -15.99
CA GLY A 273 21.20 11.26 -17.18
C GLY A 273 21.35 12.44 -18.15
N GLN A 274 20.27 13.18 -18.40
CA GLN A 274 20.33 14.37 -19.26
C GLN A 274 21.12 15.52 -18.63
N LEU A 275 21.02 15.73 -17.32
CA LEU A 275 21.83 16.72 -16.62
C LEU A 275 23.32 16.41 -16.75
N GLN A 276 23.72 15.14 -16.71
CA GLN A 276 25.12 14.73 -16.84
C GLN A 276 25.59 14.74 -18.30
N SER A 277 24.78 14.26 -19.25
CA SER A 277 25.21 14.07 -20.65
C SER A 277 25.00 15.29 -21.54
N ALA A 278 23.91 16.04 -21.35
CA ALA A 278 23.59 17.19 -22.20
C ALA A 278 24.15 18.52 -21.68
N LEU A 279 24.33 18.65 -20.36
CA LEU A 279 24.86 19.85 -19.71
C LEU A 279 26.25 19.65 -19.15
N ASP A 280 26.89 18.50 -19.36
CA ASP A 280 28.23 18.14 -18.87
C ASP A 280 28.40 18.39 -17.35
N LEU A 281 27.31 18.24 -16.57
CA LEU A 281 27.35 18.44 -15.15
C LEU A 281 28.00 17.26 -14.43
N THR A 282 28.76 17.57 -13.38
CA THR A 282 29.26 16.51 -12.49
C THR A 282 28.11 15.75 -11.81
N GLU A 283 28.36 14.50 -11.45
CA GLU A 283 27.38 13.67 -10.70
C GLU A 283 26.85 14.43 -9.47
N GLN A 284 27.73 15.14 -8.75
CA GLN A 284 27.35 15.90 -7.57
C GLN A 284 26.41 17.07 -7.90
N ALA A 285 26.66 17.83 -8.94
CA ALA A 285 25.79 18.91 -9.38
C ALA A 285 24.43 18.39 -9.85
N SER A 286 24.44 17.30 -10.61
CA SER A 286 23.21 16.61 -11.05
C SER A 286 22.36 16.14 -9.86
N ARG A 287 22.98 15.55 -8.84
CA ARG A 287 22.29 15.12 -7.60
C ARG A 287 21.67 16.30 -6.86
N THR A 288 22.38 17.41 -6.70
CA THR A 288 21.85 18.61 -6.06
C THR A 288 20.62 19.15 -6.80
N LEU A 289 20.70 19.28 -8.13
CA LEU A 289 19.58 19.74 -8.94
C LEU A 289 18.39 18.78 -8.90
N TYR A 290 18.65 17.45 -8.97
CA TYR A 290 17.59 16.45 -8.83
C TYR A 290 16.98 16.44 -7.43
N GLY A 291 17.76 16.67 -6.38
CA GLY A 291 17.28 16.83 -5.02
C GLY A 291 16.27 17.97 -4.89
N ASN A 292 16.57 19.12 -5.47
CA ASN A 292 15.64 20.27 -5.54
C ASN A 292 14.38 19.94 -6.33
N TYR A 293 14.54 19.36 -7.52
CA TYR A 293 13.40 18.92 -8.35
C TYR A 293 12.49 17.93 -7.60
N SER A 294 13.06 16.90 -7.02
CA SER A 294 12.31 15.90 -6.26
C SER A 294 11.66 16.46 -4.99
N GLY A 295 12.32 17.44 -4.35
CA GLY A 295 11.76 18.20 -3.24
C GLY A 295 10.52 18.99 -3.66
N ALA A 296 10.62 19.73 -4.77
CA ALA A 296 9.49 20.47 -5.36
C ALA A 296 8.33 19.55 -5.75
N LEU A 297 8.61 18.41 -6.40
CA LEU A 297 7.60 17.40 -6.74
C LEU A 297 6.89 16.84 -5.51
N ASN A 298 7.61 16.64 -4.40
CA ASN A 298 6.98 16.18 -3.16
C ASN A 298 5.97 17.18 -2.62
N ILE A 299 6.30 18.48 -2.65
CA ILE A 299 5.38 19.55 -2.24
C ILE A 299 4.21 19.66 -3.22
N TYR A 300 4.49 19.62 -4.53
CA TYR A 300 3.46 19.65 -5.57
C TYR A 300 2.45 18.49 -5.45
N ASN A 301 2.89 17.30 -5.07
CA ASN A 301 2.03 16.12 -4.92
C ASN A 301 1.28 16.06 -3.57
N LEU A 302 1.56 16.97 -2.61
CA LEU A 302 0.87 16.98 -1.31
C LEU A 302 -0.65 17.18 -1.43
N PRO A 303 -1.16 18.21 -2.16
CA PRO A 303 -2.60 18.40 -2.30
C PRO A 303 -3.28 17.18 -2.93
N THR A 304 -2.70 16.61 -3.97
CA THR A 304 -3.23 15.43 -4.66
C THR A 304 -3.32 14.22 -3.73
N SER A 305 -2.29 13.98 -2.93
CA SER A 305 -2.25 12.85 -2.01
C SER A 305 -3.22 13.04 -0.82
N LEU A 306 -3.42 14.27 -0.35
CA LEU A 306 -4.43 14.59 0.66
C LEU A 306 -5.84 14.42 0.11
N MET A 307 -6.11 14.91 -1.10
CA MET A 307 -7.41 14.73 -1.76
C MET A 307 -7.74 13.25 -1.97
N ALA A 308 -6.76 12.44 -2.39
CA ALA A 308 -6.94 10.98 -2.51
C ALA A 308 -7.29 10.32 -1.16
N ALA A 309 -6.64 10.74 -0.06
CA ALA A 309 -6.93 10.22 1.27
C ALA A 309 -8.32 10.64 1.78
N ILE A 310 -8.71 11.91 1.55
CA ILE A 310 -10.06 12.42 1.88
C ILE A 310 -11.11 11.67 1.07
N THR A 311 -10.90 11.49 -0.24
CA THR A 311 -11.81 10.74 -1.10
C THR A 311 -12.01 9.31 -0.59
N ALA A 312 -10.93 8.63 -0.23
CA ALA A 312 -10.99 7.28 0.34
C ALA A 312 -11.78 7.22 1.65
N SER A 313 -11.76 8.29 2.47
CA SER A 313 -12.53 8.36 3.72
C SER A 313 -14.00 8.73 3.52
N VAL A 314 -14.31 9.52 2.48
CA VAL A 314 -15.67 9.99 2.19
C VAL A 314 -16.52 8.94 1.47
N ILE A 315 -15.91 8.10 0.61
CA ILE A 315 -16.64 7.07 -0.14
C ILE A 315 -17.51 6.18 0.76
N PRO A 316 -17.02 5.61 1.89
CA PRO A 316 -17.87 4.81 2.78
C PRO A 316 -18.99 5.62 3.43
N ALA A 317 -18.74 6.87 3.80
CA ALA A 317 -19.73 7.74 4.42
C ALA A 317 -20.87 8.11 3.46
N VAL A 318 -20.53 8.42 2.20
CA VAL A 318 -21.54 8.75 1.17
C VAL A 318 -22.35 7.52 0.78
N SER A 319 -21.72 6.35 0.64
CA SER A 319 -22.44 5.11 0.34
C SER A 319 -23.36 4.68 1.48
N ALA A 320 -23.01 4.95 2.73
CA ALA A 320 -23.90 4.71 3.88
C ALA A 320 -25.08 5.70 3.93
N GLY A 321 -24.87 6.96 3.56
CA GLY A 321 -25.93 7.99 3.52
C GLY A 321 -26.92 7.81 2.37
N GLY A 322 -26.46 7.28 1.22
CA GLY A 322 -27.32 7.04 0.05
C GLY A 322 -28.36 5.93 0.25
N THR A 323 -28.19 5.05 1.23
CA THR A 323 -29.16 3.98 1.55
C THR A 323 -30.27 4.42 2.50
N GLY A 324 -30.20 5.62 3.09
CA GLY A 324 -31.17 6.12 4.07
C GLY A 324 -32.39 6.86 3.50
N GLY A 325 -32.45 7.16 2.20
CA GLY A 325 -33.50 7.97 1.59
C GLY A 325 -34.38 7.26 0.55
N GLY A 326 -34.17 6.01 0.26
CA GLY A 326 -34.96 5.24 -0.71
C GLY A 326 -36.19 4.63 -0.06
N ARG A 327 -37.41 5.04 -0.46
CA ARG A 327 -38.67 4.37 -0.11
C ARG A 327 -38.54 2.86 -0.31
N PRO A 328 -38.96 2.01 0.67
CA PRO A 328 -38.99 0.57 0.49
C PRO A 328 -40.09 0.23 -0.53
N GLY A 329 -39.72 -0.09 -1.74
CA GLY A 329 -40.71 -0.50 -2.74
C GLY A 329 -40.29 -0.38 -4.21
N SER A 330 -39.17 0.23 -4.52
CA SER A 330 -38.71 0.29 -5.92
C SER A 330 -37.62 -0.77 -6.17
N PRO A 331 -37.88 -1.79 -7.00
CA PRO A 331 -36.82 -2.71 -7.39
C PRO A 331 -35.78 -1.91 -8.20
N ALA A 332 -34.55 -1.89 -7.71
CA ALA A 332 -33.42 -1.38 -8.49
C ALA A 332 -33.34 -2.22 -9.79
N ARG A 333 -33.74 -1.63 -10.89
CA ARG A 333 -33.48 -2.19 -12.22
C ARG A 333 -31.96 -2.22 -12.41
N PRO A 334 -31.38 -3.37 -12.74
CA PRO A 334 -30.00 -3.38 -13.19
C PRO A 334 -29.94 -2.55 -14.47
N CYS A 335 -29.17 -1.49 -14.49
CA CYS A 335 -28.81 -0.80 -15.72
C CYS A 335 -27.98 -1.76 -16.58
N ALA A 336 -28.67 -2.58 -17.33
CA ALA A 336 -28.08 -3.24 -18.48
C ALA A 336 -28.03 -2.19 -19.57
N SER A 337 -26.85 -1.64 -19.82
CA SER A 337 -26.71 -0.71 -20.93
C SER A 337 -25.38 -0.71 -21.54
N PRO A 338 -25.42 -0.56 -22.84
CA PRO A 338 -24.23 -0.66 -23.66
C PRO A 338 -23.43 0.64 -23.73
N PRO A 339 -22.31 0.58 -24.41
CA PRO A 339 -21.20 1.50 -24.30
C PRO A 339 -21.41 2.74 -25.16
N CYS A 340 -21.47 3.88 -24.54
CA CYS A 340 -21.33 5.15 -25.25
C CYS A 340 -20.26 6.00 -24.58
N CYS A 341 -19.00 5.65 -24.76
CA CYS A 341 -17.87 6.56 -24.96
C CYS A 341 -16.55 5.77 -24.95
N PRO A 342 -15.86 5.69 -26.07
CA PRO A 342 -14.53 5.07 -26.14
C PRO A 342 -13.46 6.12 -25.85
N SER A 343 -13.39 6.63 -24.62
CA SER A 343 -12.24 7.44 -24.21
C SER A 343 -11.75 7.04 -22.84
N PRO A 344 -10.42 7.05 -22.61
CA PRO A 344 -9.82 6.65 -21.34
C PRO A 344 -10.25 7.46 -20.12
N TRP A 345 -10.97 8.54 -20.31
CA TRP A 345 -11.46 9.47 -19.29
C TRP A 345 -12.94 9.29 -18.92
N GLY A 346 -13.64 8.32 -19.49
CA GLY A 346 -15.08 8.09 -19.29
C GLY A 346 -15.48 7.74 -17.85
N TRP A 347 -14.55 7.26 -17.04
CA TRP A 347 -14.81 6.88 -15.65
C TRP A 347 -14.92 8.07 -14.70
N ALA A 348 -14.35 9.21 -15.04
CA ALA A 348 -14.40 10.41 -14.21
C ALA A 348 -15.70 11.22 -14.40
N CYS A 349 -16.36 11.12 -15.55
CA CYS A 349 -17.58 11.86 -15.84
C CYS A 349 -18.86 11.19 -15.31
N SER A 350 -18.88 9.89 -15.13
CA SER A 350 -20.08 9.17 -14.65
C SER A 350 -20.35 9.34 -13.16
N CYS A 351 -19.36 9.78 -12.37
CA CYS A 351 -19.52 10.02 -10.92
C CYS A 351 -19.96 11.45 -10.57
N TRP A 352 -20.02 12.39 -11.53
CA TRP A 352 -20.29 13.81 -11.25
C TRP A 352 -21.57 14.35 -11.91
N ALA A 353 -22.36 13.53 -12.58
CA ALA A 353 -23.68 13.98 -13.09
C ALA A 353 -24.71 13.91 -11.97
N PRO A 354 -25.38 15.04 -11.63
CA PRO A 354 -26.51 15.02 -10.70
C PRO A 354 -27.66 14.21 -11.30
N PRO A 355 -28.46 13.50 -10.48
CA PRO A 355 -29.57 12.67 -10.94
C PRO A 355 -30.80 13.50 -11.26
N SER A 356 -30.67 14.52 -12.08
CA SER A 356 -31.82 15.28 -12.53
C SER A 356 -31.64 15.68 -13.98
N SER A 357 -32.57 15.17 -14.78
CA SER A 357 -32.98 15.61 -16.10
C SER A 357 -32.25 15.04 -17.32
N ALA A 358 -33.06 14.42 -18.13
CA ALA A 358 -33.03 14.41 -19.58
C ALA A 358 -32.00 13.51 -20.28
N CYS A 359 -32.25 12.21 -20.22
CA CYS A 359 -31.94 11.34 -21.37
C CYS A 359 -32.93 10.17 -21.40
N CYS A 360 -34.21 10.45 -21.61
CA CYS A 360 -35.22 9.52 -22.11
C CYS A 360 -36.38 10.33 -22.66
N SER A 361 -36.28 10.79 -23.90
CA SER A 361 -37.46 11.00 -24.73
C SER A 361 -37.48 9.87 -25.77
N PRO A 362 -38.56 9.12 -25.86
CA PRO A 362 -38.75 8.13 -26.89
C PRO A 362 -39.30 8.85 -28.15
N SER A 363 -38.68 8.59 -29.23
CA SER A 363 -39.35 8.62 -30.56
C SER A 363 -39.13 7.29 -31.22
#